data_d077d941ee95313659059be2d8f40c4c
#
_entry.id   d077d941ee95313659059be2d8f40c4c
#
_cell.length_a   1.000
_cell.length_b   1.000
_cell.length_c   1.000
_cell.angle_alpha   90.00
_cell.angle_beta   90.00
_cell.angle_gamma   90.00
#
_symmetry.space_group_name_H-M   'P 1'
#
loop_
_entity.id
_entity.type
_entity.pdbx_description
1 polymer ?
#
loop_
_entity_poly.entity_id
_entity_poly.type
_entity_poly.pdbx_seq_one_letter_code
_entity_poly.pdbx_strand_id
1 'polypeptide(L)'
;MSGLERAMLDVVCLCAEWCSACRAWRPDWNVAVARHPEHRWQWLDIEDEPDLMDEVGLDIETFPTVLIARGGQALFLSAIPPQPAFLDHLLARLGAKDAAPQSVAPEAVALAQRLAARHRA
;
A
#
# COMPACT_ATOMS: atom_id res chain seq x y z
N MET A 1 -18.87 7.14 -17.32
CA MET A 1 -18.90 6.71 -17.11
C MET A 1 -18.74 5.94 -16.45
N SER A 2 -19.07 6.07 -15.91
CA SER A 2 -19.03 5.44 -15.49
C SER A 2 -18.66 4.29 -14.70
N GLY A 3 -19.30 3.32 -14.55
CA GLY A 3 -18.85 2.12 -13.92
C GLY A 3 -17.54 1.64 -14.41
N LEU A 4 -17.04 2.30 -15.39
CA LEU A 4 -15.73 2.05 -15.93
C LEU A 4 -14.64 2.67 -15.09
N GLU A 5 -15.05 3.55 -14.20
CA GLU A 5 -14.08 4.27 -13.42
C GLU A 5 -13.82 3.55 -12.14
N ARG A 6 -12.97 2.56 -12.21
CA ARG A 6 -12.43 2.01 -10.99
C ARG A 6 -11.60 3.08 -10.35
N ALA A 7 -11.77 3.24 -9.08
CA ALA A 7 -10.94 4.18 -8.36
C ALA A 7 -9.48 3.71 -8.46
N MET A 8 -8.61 4.62 -8.82
CA MET A 8 -7.18 4.35 -8.79
C MET A 8 -6.75 4.27 -7.35
N LEU A 9 -6.10 3.18 -7.00
CA LEU A 9 -5.60 2.99 -5.65
C LEU A 9 -4.11 3.28 -5.60
N ASP A 10 -3.68 3.76 -4.45
CA ASP A 10 -2.26 3.87 -4.14
C ASP A 10 -1.87 2.64 -3.34
N VAL A 11 -0.92 1.89 -3.85
CA VAL A 11 -0.48 0.64 -3.22
C VAL A 11 0.98 0.79 -2.86
N VAL A 12 1.26 0.78 -1.56
CA VAL A 12 2.60 1.06 -1.05
C VAL A 12 3.10 -0.16 -0.29
N CYS A 13 4.23 -0.69 -0.71
CA CYS A 13 4.88 -1.77 0.02
C CYS A 13 5.90 -1.18 0.97
N LEU A 14 5.73 -1.45 2.25
CA LEU A 14 6.64 -1.01 3.28
C LEU A 14 7.57 -2.15 3.61
N CYS A 15 8.82 -1.98 3.29
CA CYS A 15 9.82 -3.03 3.44
C CYS A 15 11.12 -2.45 3.96
N ALA A 16 12.06 -3.34 4.24
CA ALA A 16 13.41 -2.94 4.61
C ALA A 16 14.39 -3.73 3.76
N GLU A 17 15.40 -3.06 3.24
CA GLU A 17 16.35 -3.69 2.34
C GLU A 17 17.10 -4.85 2.99
N TRP A 18 17.36 -4.75 4.29
CA TRP A 18 18.05 -5.81 5.03
C TRP A 18 17.17 -7.05 5.22
N CYS A 19 15.87 -6.96 4.98
CA CYS A 19 14.95 -8.06 5.25
C CYS A 19 14.93 -9.03 4.06
N SER A 20 15.28 -10.29 4.32
CA SER A 20 15.30 -11.30 3.26
C SER A 20 13.91 -11.57 2.69
N ALA A 21 12.87 -11.49 3.52
CA ALA A 21 11.51 -11.68 3.05
C ALA A 21 11.12 -10.60 2.03
N CYS A 22 11.54 -9.36 2.27
CA CYS A 22 11.29 -8.28 1.34
C CYS A 22 12.00 -8.49 0.01
N ARG A 23 13.26 -8.91 0.06
CA ARG A 23 14.01 -9.17 -1.16
C ARG A 23 13.40 -10.31 -1.96
N ALA A 24 12.95 -11.36 -1.28
CA ALA A 24 12.29 -12.50 -1.93
C ALA A 24 10.94 -12.10 -2.52
N TRP A 25 10.25 -11.15 -1.91
CA TRP A 25 8.96 -10.68 -2.36
C TRP A 25 9.05 -9.76 -3.58
N ARG A 26 10.19 -9.09 -3.78
CA ARG A 26 10.32 -8.07 -4.82
C ARG A 26 9.92 -8.53 -6.22
N PRO A 27 10.35 -9.72 -6.69
CA PRO A 27 9.90 -10.18 -8.02
C PRO A 27 8.39 -10.35 -8.12
N ASP A 28 7.76 -10.86 -7.07
CA ASP A 28 6.30 -11.04 -7.05
C ASP A 28 5.59 -9.71 -7.03
N TRP A 29 6.15 -8.74 -6.32
CA TRP A 29 5.64 -7.36 -6.34
C TRP A 29 5.66 -6.81 -7.76
N ASN A 30 6.75 -7.01 -8.48
CA ASN A 30 6.86 -6.52 -9.85
C ASN A 30 5.83 -7.17 -10.77
N VAL A 31 5.50 -8.44 -10.53
CA VAL A 31 4.44 -9.12 -11.27
C VAL A 31 3.08 -8.45 -11.00
N ALA A 32 2.80 -8.15 -9.74
CA ALA A 32 1.55 -7.49 -9.37
C ALA A 32 1.44 -6.11 -10.02
N VAL A 33 2.53 -5.36 -10.02
CA VAL A 33 2.57 -4.04 -10.67
C VAL A 33 2.21 -4.16 -12.15
N ALA A 34 2.78 -5.14 -12.83
CA ALA A 34 2.52 -5.34 -14.25
C ALA A 34 1.08 -5.76 -14.53
N ARG A 35 0.46 -6.47 -13.59
CA ARG A 35 -0.93 -6.93 -13.75
C ARG A 35 -1.95 -5.81 -13.55
N HIS A 36 -1.61 -4.80 -12.78
CA HIS A 36 -2.56 -3.75 -12.40
C HIS A 36 -1.98 -2.37 -12.66
N PRO A 37 -1.69 -2.02 -13.93
CA PRO A 37 -1.06 -0.74 -14.25
C PRO A 37 -1.96 0.47 -14.00
N GLU A 38 -3.25 0.24 -13.76
CA GLU A 38 -4.19 1.32 -13.49
C GLU A 38 -4.01 1.93 -12.10
N HIS A 39 -3.32 1.22 -11.18
CA HIS A 39 -3.08 1.73 -9.84
C HIS A 39 -1.71 2.37 -9.76
N ARG A 40 -1.50 3.16 -8.70
CA ARG A 40 -0.22 3.80 -8.44
C ARG A 40 0.54 2.96 -7.43
N TRP A 41 1.73 2.52 -7.79
CA TRP A 41 2.53 1.58 -7.00
C TRP A 41 3.77 2.26 -6.47
N GLN A 42 4.13 1.97 -5.23
CA GLN A 42 5.33 2.51 -4.61
C GLN A 42 5.95 1.48 -3.69
N TRP A 43 7.26 1.33 -3.81
CA TRP A 43 8.05 0.52 -2.89
C TRP A 43 8.76 1.50 -1.96
N LEU A 44 8.45 1.44 -0.67
CA LEU A 44 8.99 2.36 0.31
C LEU A 44 9.89 1.60 1.27
N ASP A 45 11.18 1.95 1.27
CA ASP A 45 12.10 1.37 2.24
C ASP A 45 12.03 2.21 3.51
N ILE A 46 11.57 1.60 4.60
CA ILE A 46 11.35 2.33 5.84
C ILE A 46 12.67 2.81 6.46
N GLU A 47 13.79 2.19 6.09
CA GLU A 47 15.11 2.63 6.57
C GLU A 47 15.51 3.97 5.97
N ASP A 48 14.96 4.30 4.81
CA ASP A 48 15.20 5.60 4.17
C ASP A 48 14.28 6.69 4.70
N GLU A 49 13.31 6.32 5.55
CA GLU A 49 12.27 7.24 5.99
C GLU A 49 12.08 7.23 7.51
N PRO A 50 13.14 7.34 8.29
CA PRO A 50 12.98 7.26 9.75
C PRO A 50 12.11 8.39 10.30
N ASP A 51 12.23 9.59 9.75
CA ASP A 51 11.43 10.72 10.22
C ASP A 51 9.96 10.52 9.92
N LEU A 52 9.65 10.01 8.73
CA LEU A 52 8.26 9.73 8.36
C LEU A 52 7.65 8.69 9.28
N MET A 53 8.37 7.61 9.54
CA MET A 53 7.89 6.56 10.42
C MET A 53 7.63 7.07 11.83
N ASP A 54 8.53 7.89 12.34
CA ASP A 54 8.36 8.49 13.67
C ASP A 54 7.17 9.43 13.72
N GLU A 55 7.02 10.28 12.70
CA GLU A 55 5.94 11.26 12.67
C GLU A 55 4.57 10.62 12.65
N VAL A 56 4.43 9.53 11.90
CA VAL A 56 3.12 8.86 11.83
C VAL A 56 2.92 7.85 12.94
N GLY A 57 3.97 7.52 13.69
CA GLY A 57 3.89 6.58 14.80
C GLY A 57 3.76 5.14 14.37
N LEU A 58 4.27 4.81 13.19
CA LEU A 58 4.15 3.47 12.64
C LEU A 58 5.37 2.63 12.99
N ASP A 59 5.12 1.47 13.58
CA ASP A 59 6.15 0.50 13.92
C ASP A 59 5.83 -0.80 13.20
N ILE A 60 6.69 -1.18 12.28
CA ILE A 60 6.46 -2.35 11.44
C ILE A 60 7.37 -3.49 11.90
N GLU A 61 6.76 -4.58 12.32
CA GLU A 61 7.50 -5.74 12.83
C GLU A 61 7.49 -6.91 11.86
N THR A 62 6.55 -6.93 10.92
CA THR A 62 6.39 -8.04 9.97
C THR A 62 6.40 -7.51 8.55
N PHE A 63 7.20 -8.14 7.69
CA PHE A 63 7.33 -7.75 6.29
C PHE A 63 6.89 -8.90 5.39
N PRO A 64 6.34 -8.60 4.20
CA PRO A 64 6.01 -7.28 3.71
C PRO A 64 4.72 -6.75 4.33
N THR A 65 4.67 -5.44 4.54
CA THR A 65 3.46 -4.74 4.99
C THR A 65 3.02 -3.83 3.86
N VAL A 66 1.72 -3.81 3.60
CA VAL A 66 1.17 -3.05 2.48
C VAL A 66 0.15 -2.05 2.97
N LEU A 67 0.28 -0.82 2.50
CA LEU A 67 -0.72 0.22 2.66
C LEU A 67 -1.47 0.37 1.34
N ILE A 68 -2.79 0.39 1.41
CA ILE A 68 -3.61 0.70 0.24
C ILE A 68 -4.48 1.90 0.59
N ALA A 69 -4.47 2.90 -0.29
CA ALA A 69 -5.19 4.15 -0.05
C ALA A 69 -5.87 4.61 -1.33
N ARG A 70 -6.86 5.46 -1.16
CA ARG A 70 -7.56 6.10 -2.27
C ARG A 70 -7.54 7.60 -2.02
N GLY A 71 -6.75 8.32 -2.84
CA GLY A 71 -6.71 9.78 -2.74
C GLY A 71 -6.32 10.29 -1.36
N GLY A 72 -5.43 9.60 -0.68
CA GLY A 72 -5.01 9.99 0.66
C GLY A 72 -5.82 9.39 1.78
N GLN A 73 -6.89 8.64 1.44
CA GLN A 73 -7.69 7.94 2.43
C GLN A 73 -7.21 6.51 2.58
N ALA A 74 -6.73 6.15 3.76
CA ALA A 74 -6.26 4.80 4.02
C ALA A 74 -7.42 3.81 4.02
N LEU A 75 -7.24 2.72 3.27
CA LEU A 75 -8.25 1.66 3.20
C LEU A 75 -7.76 0.38 3.85
N PHE A 76 -6.45 0.18 3.91
CA PHE A 76 -5.89 -1.06 4.40
C PHE A 76 -4.43 -0.85 4.79
N LEU A 77 -4.03 -1.40 5.91
CA LEU A 77 -2.62 -1.46 6.31
C LEU A 77 -2.43 -2.73 7.12
N SER A 78 -1.63 -3.64 6.59
CA SER A 78 -1.33 -4.89 7.29
C SER A 78 -0.18 -5.62 6.61
N ALA A 79 0.46 -6.50 7.35
CA ALA A 79 1.33 -7.49 6.76
C ALA A 79 0.50 -8.42 5.89
N ILE A 80 1.06 -8.87 4.78
CA ILE A 80 0.36 -9.75 3.85
C ILE A 80 1.21 -10.99 3.56
N PRO A 81 0.57 -12.10 3.16
CA PRO A 81 1.33 -13.22 2.62
C PRO A 81 2.04 -12.79 1.33
N PRO A 82 3.28 -13.24 1.11
CA PRO A 82 4.02 -12.84 -0.10
C PRO A 82 3.55 -13.63 -1.34
N GLN A 83 2.30 -13.39 -1.72
CA GLN A 83 1.66 -14.07 -2.84
C GLN A 83 0.93 -13.05 -3.71
N PRO A 84 1.25 -12.96 -5.01
CA PRO A 84 0.57 -12.00 -5.89
C PRO A 84 -0.94 -12.17 -5.91
N ALA A 85 -1.43 -13.41 -5.81
CA ALA A 85 -2.88 -13.66 -5.83
C ALA A 85 -3.60 -12.98 -4.66
N PHE A 86 -2.93 -12.85 -3.51
CA PHE A 86 -3.52 -12.16 -2.38
C PHE A 86 -3.76 -10.69 -2.71
N LEU A 87 -2.79 -10.05 -3.35
CA LEU A 87 -2.95 -8.66 -3.78
C LEU A 87 -4.04 -8.53 -4.83
N ASP A 88 -4.13 -9.48 -5.76
CA ASP A 88 -5.18 -9.45 -6.78
C ASP A 88 -6.56 -9.40 -6.13
N HIS A 89 -6.80 -10.27 -5.15
CA HIS A 89 -8.07 -10.30 -4.43
C HIS A 89 -8.33 -9.04 -3.63
N LEU A 90 -7.30 -8.55 -2.96
CA LEU A 90 -7.42 -7.38 -2.10
C LEU A 90 -7.75 -6.14 -2.93
N LEU A 91 -7.06 -5.98 -4.05
CA LEU A 91 -7.30 -4.85 -4.94
C LEU A 91 -8.69 -4.90 -5.55
N ALA A 92 -9.15 -6.08 -5.94
CA ALA A 92 -10.50 -6.23 -6.48
C ALA A 92 -11.56 -5.80 -5.45
N ARG A 93 -11.36 -6.20 -4.20
CA ARG A 93 -12.32 -5.88 -3.15
C ARG A 93 -12.29 -4.41 -2.77
N LEU A 94 -11.09 -3.84 -2.62
CA LEU A 94 -10.96 -2.45 -2.19
C LEU A 94 -11.23 -1.47 -3.32
N GLY A 95 -11.04 -1.89 -4.56
CA GLY A 95 -11.31 -1.05 -5.72
C GLY A 95 -12.76 -1.05 -6.13
N ALA A 96 -13.60 -1.86 -5.50
CA ALA A 96 -15.01 -1.90 -5.83
C ALA A 96 -15.66 -0.56 -5.49
N LYS A 97 -16.53 -0.10 -6.38
CA LYS A 97 -17.16 1.20 -6.26
C LYS A 97 -17.96 1.33 -4.96
N ASP A 98 -18.57 0.25 -4.54
CA ASP A 98 -19.44 0.24 -3.37
C ASP A 98 -18.78 -0.43 -2.16
N ALA A 99 -17.46 -0.57 -2.18
CA ALA A 99 -16.77 -1.14 -1.05
C ALA A 99 -16.96 -0.27 0.18
N ALA A 100 -17.35 -0.89 1.27
CA ALA A 100 -17.55 -0.17 2.52
C ALA A 100 -16.21 0.29 3.06
N PRO A 101 -16.14 1.50 3.64
CA PRO A 101 -14.92 1.94 4.31
C PRO A 101 -14.55 0.99 5.42
N GLN A 102 -13.28 0.69 5.52
CA GLN A 102 -12.79 -0.16 6.60
C GLN A 102 -12.18 0.71 7.67
N SER A 103 -12.30 0.22 8.90
CA SER A 103 -11.64 0.88 10.01
C SER A 103 -10.15 0.58 9.95
N VAL A 104 -9.34 1.61 9.91
CA VAL A 104 -7.88 1.47 9.89
C VAL A 104 -7.28 2.24 11.04
N ALA A 105 -6.09 1.83 11.43
CA ALA A 105 -5.39 2.49 12.54
C ALA A 105 -5.05 3.94 12.20
N PRO A 106 -4.99 4.83 13.20
CA PRO A 106 -4.62 6.23 12.97
C PRO A 106 -3.26 6.38 12.26
N GLU A 107 -2.33 5.49 12.52
CA GLU A 107 -1.01 5.51 11.88
C GLU A 107 -1.14 5.32 10.37
N ALA A 108 -2.06 4.45 9.94
CA ALA A 108 -2.32 4.23 8.53
C ALA A 108 -2.91 5.47 7.88
N VAL A 109 -3.83 6.12 8.57
CA VAL A 109 -4.44 7.36 8.08
C VAL A 109 -3.37 8.44 7.91
N ALA A 110 -2.52 8.60 8.91
CA ALA A 110 -1.46 9.60 8.86
C ALA A 110 -0.49 9.34 7.72
N LEU A 111 -0.09 8.07 7.53
CA LEU A 111 0.85 7.72 6.48
C LEU A 111 0.23 7.98 5.10
N ALA A 112 -1.01 7.58 4.90
CA ALA A 112 -1.68 7.80 3.62
C ALA A 112 -1.74 9.29 3.27
N GLN A 113 -2.04 10.13 4.26
CA GLN A 113 -2.11 11.58 4.05
C GLN A 113 -0.76 12.18 3.71
N ARG A 114 0.30 11.72 4.39
CA ARG A 114 1.65 12.21 4.12
C ARG A 114 2.12 11.84 2.73
N LEU A 115 1.87 10.61 2.31
CA LEU A 115 2.28 10.17 0.98
C LEU A 115 1.47 10.86 -0.11
N ALA A 116 0.18 11.08 0.11
CA ALA A 116 -0.64 11.82 -0.83
C ALA A 116 -0.13 13.26 -1.01
N ALA A 117 0.30 13.88 0.08
CA ALA A 117 0.85 15.23 0.00
C ALA A 117 2.12 15.28 -0.85
N ARG A 118 2.96 14.24 -0.76
CA ARG A 118 4.17 14.14 -1.59
C ARG A 118 3.83 14.10 -3.08
N HIS A 119 2.77 13.38 -3.44
CA HIS A 119 2.38 13.24 -4.84
C HIS A 119 1.80 14.52 -5.40
N ARG A 120 1.22 15.36 -4.55
CA ARG A 120 0.67 16.63 -4.99
C ARG A 120 1.73 17.75 -5.06
N ALA A 121 2.84 17.54 -4.42
CA ALA A 121 3.89 18.57 -4.34
C ALA A 121 4.61 18.75 -5.68
#